data_f87182964f25806b15a7aff9744e4b2b
#
_entry.id   f87182964f25806b15a7aff9744e4b2b
#
_cell.length_a   1.000
_cell.length_b   1.000
_cell.length_c   1.000
_cell.angle_alpha   90.00
_cell.angle_beta   90.00
_cell.angle_gamma   90.00
#
_symmetry.space_group_name_H-M   'P 1'
#
loop_
_entity.id
_entity.type
_entity.pdbx_description
1 polymer ?
#
loop_
_entity_poly.entity_id
_entity_poly.type
_entity_poly.pdbx_seq_one_letter_code
_entity_poly.pdbx_strand_id
1 'polypeptide(L)'
;MVDLICKDNICHGIIGHDQSGKYHTINANYTVLATGGIGGLFEHSTNYRHLTGDSLAVALKYGIKIEHIDYIQIHPTTLYTKKDGREFLISESVRGEGAILLNSKGERFVNELLPRDVVTNAIFREMEKEGTQHVWLSLAPIPEEEIKSHFPNIYKHCLDEGYDVTKEPIPVVPSQHYFMGGIDVNDFSKTSMGRLYAVGETACNGVHGKNRLASNSLLESLVFAKRAASDINLNYSSIKNPIIPEVKPDKYANYKEEYKQLVLSSIERKKSNEQYINEN
;
A
#
# COMPACT_ATOMS: atom_id res chain seq x y z
N MET A 1 -0.39 -15.32 -7.60
CA MET A 1 -0.46 -15.21 -9.08
C MET A 1 0.93 -14.89 -9.58
N VAL A 2 1.38 -15.57 -10.65
CA VAL A 2 2.71 -15.30 -11.23
C VAL A 2 2.64 -14.69 -12.62
N ASP A 3 1.54 -14.89 -13.38
CA ASP A 3 1.40 -14.30 -14.71
C ASP A 3 -0.08 -14.25 -15.15
N LEU A 4 -0.36 -13.49 -16.22
CA LEU A 4 -1.63 -13.54 -16.93
C LEU A 4 -1.55 -14.51 -18.11
N ILE A 5 -2.68 -15.10 -18.45
CA ILE A 5 -2.89 -15.78 -19.73
C ILE A 5 -3.53 -14.74 -20.65
N CYS A 6 -2.79 -14.22 -21.62
CA CYS A 6 -3.32 -13.20 -22.51
C CYS A 6 -2.95 -13.42 -23.98
N LYS A 7 -3.82 -12.96 -24.87
CA LYS A 7 -3.64 -12.94 -26.30
C LYS A 7 -4.44 -11.77 -26.90
N ASP A 8 -3.86 -11.08 -27.85
CA ASP A 8 -4.51 -9.99 -28.58
C ASP A 8 -5.12 -8.91 -27.64
N ASN A 9 -4.39 -8.57 -26.56
CA ASN A 9 -4.81 -7.66 -25.49
C ASN A 9 -6.10 -8.08 -24.76
N ILE A 10 -6.36 -9.38 -24.66
CA ILE A 10 -7.49 -9.98 -23.94
C ILE A 10 -6.95 -10.92 -22.87
N CYS A 11 -7.43 -10.77 -21.63
CA CYS A 11 -7.12 -11.70 -20.55
C CYS A 11 -8.00 -12.96 -20.67
N HIS A 12 -7.38 -14.12 -20.57
CA HIS A 12 -8.02 -15.45 -20.61
C HIS A 12 -7.91 -16.19 -19.27
N GLY A 13 -7.31 -15.56 -18.26
CA GLY A 13 -7.10 -16.11 -16.94
C GLY A 13 -5.70 -15.84 -16.39
N ILE A 14 -5.25 -16.68 -15.47
CA ILE A 14 -3.99 -16.50 -14.74
C ILE A 14 -3.17 -17.78 -14.67
N ILE A 15 -1.87 -17.61 -14.42
CA ILE A 15 -0.97 -18.66 -13.93
C ILE A 15 -0.74 -18.42 -12.45
N GLY A 16 -1.08 -19.40 -11.62
CA GLY A 16 -0.84 -19.41 -10.19
C GLY A 16 0.33 -20.32 -9.82
N HIS A 17 0.92 -20.07 -8.66
CA HIS A 17 1.94 -20.90 -8.03
C HIS A 17 1.50 -21.16 -6.59
N ASP A 18 1.39 -22.43 -6.21
CA ASP A 18 0.96 -22.82 -4.87
C ASP A 18 2.14 -23.02 -3.90
N GLN A 19 1.83 -23.29 -2.64
CA GLN A 19 2.83 -23.50 -1.59
C GLN A 19 3.69 -24.76 -1.79
N SER A 20 3.21 -25.73 -2.59
CA SER A 20 3.98 -26.94 -2.93
C SER A 20 4.99 -26.74 -4.07
N GLY A 21 5.03 -25.54 -4.65
CA GLY A 21 5.88 -25.23 -5.79
C GLY A 21 5.26 -25.58 -7.15
N LYS A 22 3.98 -25.98 -7.19
CA LYS A 22 3.30 -26.36 -8.44
C LYS A 22 2.64 -25.15 -9.10
N TYR A 23 2.76 -25.07 -10.42
CA TYR A 23 2.08 -24.08 -11.24
C TYR A 23 0.71 -24.59 -11.69
N HIS A 24 -0.26 -23.69 -11.69
CA HIS A 24 -1.63 -23.94 -12.09
C HIS A 24 -2.08 -22.93 -13.14
N THR A 25 -2.65 -23.43 -14.22
CA THR A 25 -3.33 -22.61 -15.23
C THR A 25 -4.81 -22.52 -14.88
N ILE A 26 -5.30 -21.30 -14.67
CA ILE A 26 -6.70 -21.03 -14.34
C ILE A 26 -7.29 -20.17 -15.45
N ASN A 27 -8.09 -20.79 -16.32
CA ASN A 27 -8.82 -20.09 -17.36
C ASN A 27 -10.08 -19.44 -16.80
N ALA A 28 -10.35 -18.21 -17.22
CA ALA A 28 -11.50 -17.43 -16.78
C ALA A 28 -12.07 -16.57 -17.92
N ASN A 29 -13.38 -16.39 -17.94
CA ASN A 29 -14.02 -15.46 -18.88
C ASN A 29 -13.72 -13.99 -18.54
N TYR A 30 -13.55 -13.68 -17.28
CA TYR A 30 -13.13 -12.39 -16.75
C TYR A 30 -12.20 -12.63 -15.56
N THR A 31 -11.24 -11.73 -15.40
CA THR A 31 -10.30 -11.77 -14.27
C THR A 31 -10.39 -10.43 -13.52
N VAL A 32 -10.48 -10.49 -12.19
CA VAL A 32 -10.48 -9.30 -11.32
C VAL A 32 -9.25 -9.37 -10.44
N LEU A 33 -8.36 -8.39 -10.58
CA LEU A 33 -7.20 -8.21 -9.72
C LEU A 33 -7.61 -7.46 -8.46
N ALA A 34 -7.48 -8.11 -7.30
CA ALA A 34 -7.77 -7.55 -5.97
C ALA A 34 -6.61 -7.87 -5.02
N THR A 35 -5.40 -7.59 -5.45
CA THR A 35 -4.16 -8.10 -4.84
C THR A 35 -3.56 -7.20 -3.78
N GLY A 36 -4.21 -6.08 -3.46
CA GLY A 36 -3.71 -5.10 -2.50
C GLY A 36 -2.58 -4.24 -3.10
N GLY A 37 -1.87 -3.55 -2.21
CA GLY A 37 -0.86 -2.56 -2.57
C GLY A 37 0.56 -3.11 -2.68
N ILE A 38 1.51 -2.24 -2.34
CA ILE A 38 2.96 -2.44 -2.50
C ILE A 38 3.73 -2.35 -1.18
N GLY A 39 3.03 -2.34 -0.04
CA GLY A 39 3.64 -2.02 1.26
C GLY A 39 4.73 -2.97 1.72
N GLY A 40 4.72 -4.22 1.26
CA GLY A 40 5.76 -5.19 1.56
C GLY A 40 7.13 -4.88 0.92
N LEU A 41 7.19 -3.91 -0.01
CA LEU A 41 8.44 -3.44 -0.61
C LEU A 41 9.19 -2.43 0.26
N PHE A 42 8.56 -1.89 1.31
CA PHE A 42 9.12 -0.84 2.17
C PHE A 42 9.62 -1.42 3.49
N GLU A 43 10.72 -0.89 3.99
CA GLU A 43 11.30 -1.28 5.28
C GLU A 43 10.30 -1.06 6.41
N HIS A 44 9.74 0.14 6.51
CA HIS A 44 8.67 0.47 7.45
C HIS A 44 7.32 0.51 6.74
N SER A 45 6.41 -0.37 7.12
CA SER A 45 5.08 -0.45 6.52
C SER A 45 4.04 -1.01 7.50
N THR A 46 2.84 -0.45 7.44
CA THR A 46 1.67 -0.99 8.15
C THR A 46 1.04 -2.19 7.44
N ASN A 47 1.55 -2.56 6.26
CA ASN A 47 1.06 -3.66 5.44
C ASN A 47 1.86 -4.94 5.66
N TYR A 48 1.27 -6.06 5.28
CA TYR A 48 1.96 -7.35 5.33
C TYR A 48 3.06 -7.45 4.29
N ARG A 49 4.17 -8.12 4.62
CA ARG A 49 5.35 -8.27 3.77
C ARG A 49 5.09 -8.98 2.43
N HIS A 50 4.02 -9.76 2.31
CA HIS A 50 3.66 -10.44 1.06
C HIS A 50 2.92 -9.53 0.05
N LEU A 51 2.58 -8.30 0.42
CA LEU A 51 1.96 -7.31 -0.48
C LEU A 51 3.05 -6.58 -1.27
N THR A 52 3.55 -7.23 -2.30
CA THR A 52 4.73 -6.80 -3.08
C THR A 52 4.40 -6.21 -4.45
N GLY A 53 3.10 -5.97 -4.74
CA GLY A 53 2.68 -5.38 -6.00
C GLY A 53 2.79 -6.33 -7.19
N ASP A 54 2.62 -7.64 -6.99
CA ASP A 54 2.77 -8.63 -8.05
C ASP A 54 1.87 -8.36 -9.26
N SER A 55 0.61 -7.95 -9.04
CA SER A 55 -0.30 -7.57 -10.13
C SER A 55 0.16 -6.29 -10.85
N LEU A 56 0.75 -5.36 -10.13
CA LEU A 56 1.32 -4.14 -10.71
C LEU A 56 2.52 -4.49 -11.61
N ALA A 57 3.41 -5.38 -11.15
CA ALA A 57 4.52 -5.87 -11.95
C ALA A 57 4.06 -6.58 -13.22
N VAL A 58 3.04 -7.43 -13.10
CA VAL A 58 2.44 -8.11 -14.26
C VAL A 58 1.79 -7.10 -15.21
N ALA A 59 1.11 -6.08 -14.70
CA ALA A 59 0.54 -5.02 -15.52
C ALA A 59 1.62 -4.24 -16.29
N LEU A 60 2.73 -3.87 -15.64
CA LEU A 60 3.90 -3.26 -16.28
C LEU A 60 4.47 -4.14 -17.40
N LYS A 61 4.63 -5.43 -17.14
CA LYS A 61 5.15 -6.42 -18.09
C LYS A 61 4.32 -6.52 -19.37
N TYR A 62 3.00 -6.40 -19.27
CA TYR A 62 2.08 -6.49 -20.41
C TYR A 62 1.69 -5.14 -20.99
N GLY A 63 2.27 -4.03 -20.54
CA GLY A 63 1.94 -2.70 -21.01
C GLY A 63 0.50 -2.27 -20.67
N ILE A 64 -0.09 -2.87 -19.64
CA ILE A 64 -1.37 -2.43 -19.08
C ILE A 64 -1.15 -1.05 -18.43
N LYS A 65 -2.04 -0.11 -18.72
CA LYS A 65 -1.89 1.26 -18.26
C LYS A 65 -1.84 1.33 -16.74
N ILE A 66 -0.87 2.09 -16.22
CA ILE A 66 -0.66 2.39 -14.82
C ILE A 66 -0.65 3.88 -14.64
N GLU A 67 -1.29 4.35 -13.57
CA GLU A 67 -1.30 5.76 -13.21
C GLU A 67 -0.73 5.97 -11.81
N HIS A 68 -0.03 7.09 -11.62
CA HIS A 68 0.41 7.60 -10.33
C HIS A 68 1.18 6.57 -9.48
N ILE A 69 2.10 5.82 -10.11
CA ILE A 69 2.89 4.78 -9.42
C ILE A 69 3.73 5.32 -8.24
N ASP A 70 3.94 6.63 -8.18
CA ASP A 70 4.62 7.38 -7.14
C ASP A 70 3.70 7.88 -6.02
N TYR A 71 2.36 7.73 -6.14
CA TYR A 71 1.41 8.17 -5.12
C TYR A 71 1.34 7.18 -3.97
N ILE A 72 2.23 7.35 -3.02
CA ILE A 72 2.40 6.48 -1.85
C ILE A 72 2.16 7.31 -0.60
N GLN A 73 1.13 6.95 0.16
CA GLN A 73 0.84 7.61 1.43
C GLN A 73 1.71 7.03 2.54
N ILE A 74 2.42 7.90 3.23
CA ILE A 74 3.16 7.59 4.44
C ILE A 74 2.32 8.00 5.64
N HIS A 75 2.19 7.13 6.63
CA HIS A 75 1.60 7.48 7.92
C HIS A 75 2.70 7.99 8.85
N PRO A 76 2.55 9.15 9.49
CA PRO A 76 3.62 9.75 10.29
C PRO A 76 4.03 8.93 11.51
N THR A 77 3.07 8.22 12.12
CA THR A 77 3.27 7.60 13.44
C THR A 77 2.88 6.12 13.42
N THR A 78 3.88 5.25 13.34
CA THR A 78 3.79 3.83 13.67
C THR A 78 4.76 3.52 14.80
N LEU A 79 4.46 2.56 15.65
CA LEU A 79 5.37 2.17 16.72
C LEU A 79 6.65 1.59 16.09
N TYR A 80 7.79 2.22 16.39
CA TYR A 80 9.08 1.73 15.92
C TYR A 80 9.47 0.46 16.67
N THR A 81 9.79 -0.58 15.94
CA THR A 81 10.29 -1.86 16.49
C THR A 81 11.38 -2.42 15.59
N LYS A 82 12.28 -3.22 16.16
CA LYS A 82 13.31 -3.97 15.41
C LYS A 82 12.82 -5.35 14.96
N LYS A 83 11.55 -5.67 15.22
CA LYS A 83 10.95 -6.95 14.85
C LYS A 83 10.56 -6.93 13.38
N ASP A 84 10.82 -8.02 12.67
CA ASP A 84 10.31 -8.18 11.32
C ASP A 84 8.79 -8.29 11.31
N GLY A 85 8.18 -7.65 10.32
CA GLY A 85 6.73 -7.72 10.15
C GLY A 85 6.13 -6.39 9.70
N ARG A 86 4.85 -6.24 9.99
CA ARG A 86 4.13 -4.98 9.78
C ARG A 86 4.25 -4.11 11.02
N GLU A 87 4.46 -2.82 10.79
CA GLU A 87 4.48 -1.84 11.87
C GLU A 87 3.08 -1.64 12.48
N PHE A 88 3.01 -1.50 13.79
CA PHE A 88 1.76 -1.21 14.46
C PHE A 88 1.39 0.25 14.31
N LEU A 89 0.20 0.51 13.77
CA LEU A 89 -0.31 1.85 13.54
C LEU A 89 -0.71 2.54 14.84
N ILE A 90 -0.09 3.67 15.14
CA ILE A 90 -0.60 4.62 16.13
C ILE A 90 -1.54 5.57 15.41
N SER A 91 -2.84 5.43 15.66
CA SER A 91 -3.89 6.16 14.94
C SER A 91 -3.66 7.67 14.93
N GLU A 92 -4.06 8.31 13.83
CA GLU A 92 -4.05 9.77 13.70
C GLU A 92 -4.90 10.45 14.79
N SER A 93 -5.95 9.79 15.27
CA SER A 93 -6.80 10.27 16.36
C SER A 93 -6.03 10.55 17.65
N VAL A 94 -4.95 9.78 17.92
CA VAL A 94 -4.08 10.01 19.10
C VAL A 94 -3.45 11.40 19.05
N ARG A 95 -2.97 11.83 17.87
CA ARG A 95 -2.47 13.20 17.65
C ARG A 95 -3.60 14.23 17.69
N GLY A 96 -4.77 13.86 17.15
CA GLY A 96 -5.98 14.68 17.20
C GLY A 96 -6.47 14.96 18.62
N GLU A 97 -6.27 14.04 19.56
CA GLU A 97 -6.61 14.20 20.99
C GLU A 97 -5.51 14.84 21.83
N GLY A 98 -4.38 15.22 21.22
CA GLY A 98 -3.39 16.06 21.88
C GLY A 98 -2.00 15.44 22.05
N ALA A 99 -1.72 14.23 21.57
CA ALA A 99 -0.37 13.70 21.63
C ALA A 99 0.60 14.52 20.80
N ILE A 100 1.82 14.71 21.31
CA ILE A 100 2.86 15.58 20.75
C ILE A 100 4.09 14.79 20.30
N LEU A 101 4.73 15.25 19.23
CA LEU A 101 5.97 14.71 18.70
C LEU A 101 7.18 15.42 19.31
N LEU A 102 8.11 14.63 19.84
CA LEU A 102 9.32 15.09 20.51
C LEU A 102 10.56 14.55 19.83
N ASN A 103 11.62 15.36 19.80
CA ASN A 103 12.95 14.94 19.40
C ASN A 103 13.68 14.23 20.57
N SER A 104 14.95 13.83 20.37
CA SER A 104 15.77 13.15 21.39
C SER A 104 16.01 13.97 22.66
N LYS A 105 15.83 15.29 22.58
CA LYS A 105 15.97 16.22 23.71
C LYS A 105 14.67 16.45 24.46
N GLY A 106 13.56 15.86 24.02
CA GLY A 106 12.23 16.09 24.58
C GLY A 106 11.58 17.41 24.11
N GLU A 107 12.06 17.99 23.01
CA GLU A 107 11.53 19.25 22.46
C GLU A 107 10.52 18.93 21.34
N ARG A 108 9.37 19.64 21.34
CA ARG A 108 8.37 19.58 20.29
C ARG A 108 8.89 20.33 19.04
N PHE A 109 8.82 19.69 17.87
CA PHE A 109 9.43 20.23 16.64
C PHE A 109 8.44 20.44 15.48
N VAL A 110 7.18 20.02 15.61
CA VAL A 110 6.15 20.17 14.57
C VAL A 110 4.76 20.34 15.19
N ASN A 111 3.84 20.94 14.42
CA ASN A 111 2.40 20.88 14.74
C ASN A 111 1.82 19.57 14.17
N GLU A 112 1.40 18.69 15.03
CA GLU A 112 0.94 17.32 14.72
C GLU A 112 -0.39 17.27 13.97
N LEU A 113 -1.14 18.36 13.92
CA LEU A 113 -2.44 18.50 13.25
C LEU A 113 -2.30 18.92 11.77
N LEU A 114 -1.07 19.18 11.32
CA LEU A 114 -0.80 19.44 9.90
C LEU A 114 -1.06 18.18 9.04
N PRO A 115 -1.22 18.33 7.72
CA PRO A 115 -1.36 17.21 6.79
C PRO A 115 -0.27 16.15 6.97
N ARG A 116 -0.61 14.88 6.71
CA ARG A 116 0.29 13.72 6.94
C ARG A 116 1.66 13.87 6.28
N ASP A 117 1.70 14.34 5.06
CA ASP A 117 2.92 14.57 4.29
C ASP A 117 3.81 15.63 4.95
N VAL A 118 3.23 16.71 5.48
CA VAL A 118 3.98 17.76 6.20
C VAL A 118 4.57 17.23 7.49
N VAL A 119 3.78 16.49 8.30
CA VAL A 119 4.25 15.89 9.55
C VAL A 119 5.31 14.83 9.27
N THR A 120 5.10 13.97 8.27
CA THR A 120 6.07 12.95 7.83
C THR A 120 7.42 13.59 7.46
N ASN A 121 7.40 14.64 6.64
CA ASN A 121 8.62 15.32 6.23
C ASN A 121 9.34 16.01 7.41
N ALA A 122 8.58 16.54 8.38
CA ALA A 122 9.17 17.10 9.60
C ALA A 122 9.87 16.03 10.44
N ILE A 123 9.25 14.83 10.57
CA ILE A 123 9.85 13.70 11.28
C ILE A 123 11.13 13.24 10.58
N PHE A 124 11.12 13.03 9.27
CA PHE A 124 12.32 12.61 8.54
C PHE A 124 13.48 13.60 8.68
N ARG A 125 13.19 14.92 8.60
CA ARG A 125 14.22 15.96 8.80
C ARG A 125 14.80 15.94 10.21
N GLU A 126 13.96 15.71 11.23
CA GLU A 126 14.44 15.65 12.61
C GLU A 126 15.28 14.37 12.85
N MET A 127 14.84 13.23 12.30
CA MET A 127 15.61 11.97 12.34
C MET A 127 16.98 12.13 11.66
N GLU A 128 17.03 12.75 10.48
CA GLU A 128 18.27 13.00 9.73
C GLU A 128 19.20 13.94 10.53
N LYS A 129 18.67 15.04 11.04
CA LYS A 129 19.43 16.03 11.84
C LYS A 129 20.06 15.43 13.10
N GLU A 130 19.34 14.50 13.76
CA GLU A 130 19.79 13.85 15.00
C GLU A 130 20.54 12.54 14.77
N GLY A 131 20.52 11.99 13.54
CA GLY A 131 21.08 10.67 13.22
C GLY A 131 20.36 9.52 13.90
N THR A 132 19.03 9.66 14.12
CA THR A 132 18.20 8.69 14.81
C THR A 132 17.30 7.90 13.84
N GLN A 133 16.84 6.72 14.25
CA GLN A 133 15.93 5.87 13.46
C GLN A 133 14.45 6.10 13.79
N HIS A 134 14.14 6.93 14.77
CA HIS A 134 12.78 7.25 15.22
C HIS A 134 12.76 8.60 15.92
N VAL A 135 11.56 9.12 16.13
CA VAL A 135 11.26 10.22 17.04
C VAL A 135 10.36 9.71 18.17
N TRP A 136 9.97 10.55 19.09
CA TRP A 136 9.16 10.18 20.23
C TRP A 136 7.76 10.77 20.11
N LEU A 137 6.74 9.98 20.46
CA LEU A 137 5.35 10.42 20.59
C LEU A 137 4.97 10.35 22.07
N SER A 138 4.63 11.51 22.64
CA SER A 138 4.18 11.61 24.03
C SER A 138 2.66 11.79 24.08
N LEU A 139 2.00 10.95 24.87
CA LEU A 139 0.58 11.05 25.17
C LEU A 139 0.33 11.79 26.49
N ALA A 140 1.36 12.34 27.14
CA ALA A 140 1.25 13.06 28.43
C ALA A 140 0.20 14.20 28.46
N PRO A 141 -0.12 14.92 27.35
CA PRO A 141 -1.18 15.90 27.36
C PRO A 141 -2.60 15.33 27.45
N ILE A 142 -2.78 14.02 27.24
CA ILE A 142 -4.08 13.32 27.24
C ILE A 142 -4.29 12.68 28.60
N PRO A 143 -5.45 12.85 29.27
CA PRO A 143 -5.74 12.17 30.52
C PRO A 143 -5.64 10.64 30.43
N GLU A 144 -5.09 9.99 31.43
CA GLU A 144 -4.88 8.52 31.43
C GLU A 144 -6.17 7.74 31.17
N GLU A 145 -7.29 8.17 31.73
CA GLU A 145 -8.59 7.52 31.54
C GLU A 145 -9.08 7.63 30.08
N GLU A 146 -8.80 8.76 29.42
CA GLU A 146 -9.13 8.96 28.02
C GLU A 146 -8.24 8.08 27.12
N ILE A 147 -6.94 7.98 27.41
CA ILE A 147 -6.03 7.07 26.69
C ILE A 147 -6.56 5.65 26.73
N LYS A 148 -6.92 5.14 27.92
CA LYS A 148 -7.39 3.77 28.11
C LYS A 148 -8.77 3.50 27.51
N SER A 149 -9.67 4.50 27.52
CA SER A 149 -11.04 4.34 27.00
C SER A 149 -11.13 4.58 25.49
N HIS A 150 -10.42 5.58 24.93
CA HIS A 150 -10.49 5.88 23.50
C HIS A 150 -9.52 5.03 22.67
N PHE A 151 -8.37 4.63 23.25
CA PHE A 151 -7.32 3.90 22.55
C PHE A 151 -6.93 2.57 23.22
N PRO A 152 -7.88 1.72 23.65
CA PRO A 152 -7.58 0.52 24.45
C PRO A 152 -6.63 -0.46 23.74
N ASN A 153 -6.75 -0.59 22.41
CA ASN A 153 -5.89 -1.46 21.63
C ASN A 153 -4.46 -0.90 21.50
N ILE A 154 -4.32 0.43 21.36
CA ILE A 154 -3.00 1.09 21.30
C ILE A 154 -2.33 0.99 22.65
N TYR A 155 -3.04 1.31 23.73
CA TYR A 155 -2.54 1.18 25.10
C TYR A 155 -2.03 -0.23 25.36
N LYS A 156 -2.87 -1.24 25.11
CA LYS A 156 -2.51 -2.64 25.33
C LYS A 156 -1.30 -3.06 24.49
N HIS A 157 -1.30 -2.76 23.20
CA HIS A 157 -0.20 -3.16 22.30
C HIS A 157 1.14 -2.53 22.72
N CYS A 158 1.14 -1.23 23.04
CA CYS A 158 2.34 -0.56 23.50
C CYS A 158 2.85 -1.15 24.82
N LEU A 159 1.93 -1.49 25.74
CA LEU A 159 2.28 -2.15 27.01
C LEU A 159 2.89 -3.55 26.77
N ASP A 160 2.33 -4.34 25.85
CA ASP A 160 2.87 -5.65 25.45
C ASP A 160 4.28 -5.54 24.81
N GLU A 161 4.59 -4.39 24.18
CA GLU A 161 5.92 -4.06 23.64
C GLU A 161 6.84 -3.39 24.68
N GLY A 162 6.39 -3.22 25.93
CA GLY A 162 7.19 -2.71 27.03
C GLY A 162 7.09 -1.19 27.28
N TYR A 163 6.13 -0.52 26.64
CA TYR A 163 5.92 0.93 26.80
C TYR A 163 4.59 1.25 27.48
N ASP A 164 4.65 1.92 28.62
CA ASP A 164 3.45 2.49 29.27
C ASP A 164 3.21 3.92 28.75
N VAL A 165 2.37 4.05 27.74
CA VAL A 165 2.07 5.32 27.06
C VAL A 165 1.46 6.39 27.97
N THR A 166 1.02 6.01 29.19
CA THR A 166 0.50 6.94 30.20
C THR A 166 1.62 7.56 31.03
N LYS A 167 2.84 7.01 30.98
CA LYS A 167 3.98 7.40 31.82
C LYS A 167 5.19 7.88 31.01
N GLU A 168 5.35 7.38 29.79
CA GLU A 168 6.52 7.65 28.97
C GLU A 168 6.17 7.85 27.49
N PRO A 169 6.97 8.60 26.74
CA PRO A 169 6.82 8.69 25.29
C PRO A 169 7.24 7.37 24.61
N ILE A 170 6.61 7.06 23.48
CA ILE A 170 6.89 5.87 22.68
C ILE A 170 7.68 6.21 21.43
N PRO A 171 8.59 5.33 20.95
CA PRO A 171 9.31 5.56 19.70
C PRO A 171 8.37 5.37 18.52
N VAL A 172 8.38 6.33 17.58
CA VAL A 172 7.55 6.26 16.36
C VAL A 172 8.36 6.60 15.13
N VAL A 173 7.97 5.98 14.00
CA VAL A 173 8.61 6.16 12.70
C VAL A 173 7.55 6.32 11.61
N PRO A 174 7.78 7.17 10.58
CA PRO A 174 6.93 7.21 9.41
C PRO A 174 7.00 5.91 8.63
N SER A 175 5.84 5.38 8.23
CA SER A 175 5.74 4.10 7.54
C SER A 175 4.83 4.16 6.33
N GLN A 176 5.15 3.41 5.30
CA GLN A 176 4.24 3.22 4.18
C GLN A 176 2.90 2.68 4.69
N HIS A 177 1.80 3.27 4.23
CA HIS A 177 0.47 2.96 4.74
C HIS A 177 -0.55 2.60 3.67
N TYR A 178 -0.59 3.35 2.56
CA TYR A 178 -1.52 3.11 1.48
C TYR A 178 -0.92 3.51 0.12
N PHE A 179 -1.29 2.78 -0.93
CA PHE A 179 -0.89 3.06 -2.30
C PHE A 179 -2.08 3.62 -3.09
N MET A 180 -2.04 4.91 -3.47
CA MET A 180 -3.11 5.58 -4.21
C MET A 180 -2.95 5.48 -5.73
N GLY A 181 -1.74 5.13 -6.19
CA GLY A 181 -1.50 4.77 -7.57
C GLY A 181 -1.97 3.35 -7.90
N GLY A 182 -1.62 2.85 -9.07
CA GLY A 182 -1.93 1.47 -9.43
C GLY A 182 -2.30 1.27 -10.89
N ILE A 183 -2.94 0.15 -11.17
CA ILE A 183 -3.47 -0.17 -12.49
C ILE A 183 -4.59 0.81 -12.81
N ASP A 184 -4.43 1.57 -13.89
CA ASP A 184 -5.44 2.54 -14.35
C ASP A 184 -6.75 1.83 -14.71
N VAL A 185 -7.85 2.33 -14.17
CA VAL A 185 -9.18 1.78 -14.39
C VAL A 185 -10.20 2.87 -14.63
N ASN A 186 -11.22 2.53 -15.42
CA ASN A 186 -12.38 3.41 -15.61
C ASN A 186 -13.37 3.29 -14.42
N ASP A 187 -14.51 4.01 -14.51
CA ASP A 187 -15.57 4.02 -13.49
C ASP A 187 -16.18 2.65 -13.16
N PHE A 188 -15.97 1.66 -14.02
CA PHE A 188 -16.41 0.27 -13.84
C PHE A 188 -15.26 -0.68 -13.49
N SER A 189 -14.11 -0.14 -13.11
CA SER A 189 -12.88 -0.90 -12.78
C SER A 189 -12.29 -1.70 -13.93
N LYS A 190 -12.61 -1.40 -15.18
CA LYS A 190 -11.98 -2.00 -16.35
C LYS A 190 -10.58 -1.44 -16.55
N THR A 191 -9.63 -2.31 -16.81
CA THR A 191 -8.27 -1.93 -17.21
C THR A 191 -8.18 -1.67 -18.74
N SER A 192 -7.00 -1.28 -19.22
CA SER A 192 -6.71 -1.16 -20.66
C SER A 192 -6.61 -2.52 -21.39
N MET A 193 -6.62 -3.65 -20.67
CA MET A 193 -6.67 -5.00 -21.23
C MET A 193 -8.09 -5.53 -21.20
N GLY A 194 -8.57 -6.09 -22.31
CA GLY A 194 -9.90 -6.68 -22.38
C GLY A 194 -10.10 -7.81 -21.37
N ARG A 195 -11.30 -7.89 -20.74
CA ARG A 195 -11.70 -8.92 -19.77
C ARG A 195 -10.88 -8.93 -18.46
N LEU A 196 -10.11 -7.85 -18.22
CA LEU A 196 -9.33 -7.66 -17.01
C LEU A 196 -9.83 -6.43 -16.23
N TYR A 197 -10.09 -6.62 -14.97
CA TYR A 197 -10.52 -5.60 -14.01
C TYR A 197 -9.49 -5.49 -12.88
N ALA A 198 -9.43 -4.34 -12.25
CA ALA A 198 -8.68 -4.16 -11.00
C ALA A 198 -9.51 -3.38 -9.99
N VAL A 199 -9.51 -3.80 -8.72
CA VAL A 199 -10.30 -3.20 -7.63
C VAL A 199 -9.51 -3.12 -6.33
N GLY A 200 -9.89 -2.19 -5.46
CA GLY A 200 -9.18 -1.93 -4.21
C GLY A 200 -7.79 -1.34 -4.44
N GLU A 201 -6.90 -1.48 -3.49
CA GLU A 201 -5.59 -0.80 -3.46
C GLU A 201 -4.66 -1.12 -4.64
N THR A 202 -4.93 -2.17 -5.43
CA THR A 202 -4.15 -2.46 -6.64
C THR A 202 -4.56 -1.59 -7.84
N ALA A 203 -5.72 -0.92 -7.76
CA ALA A 203 -6.29 -0.09 -8.82
C ALA A 203 -6.11 1.40 -8.56
N CYS A 204 -5.87 2.16 -9.60
CA CYS A 204 -5.92 3.62 -9.60
C CYS A 204 -7.19 4.09 -10.33
N ASN A 205 -8.23 4.45 -9.58
CA ASN A 205 -9.49 5.00 -10.09
C ASN A 205 -9.59 6.53 -9.94
N GLY A 206 -8.53 7.19 -9.44
CA GLY A 206 -8.44 8.63 -9.29
C GLY A 206 -9.14 9.22 -8.07
N VAL A 207 -9.94 8.45 -7.31
CA VAL A 207 -10.76 8.96 -6.18
C VAL A 207 -9.92 9.61 -5.08
N HIS A 208 -8.74 9.07 -4.81
CA HIS A 208 -7.91 9.52 -3.69
C HIS A 208 -6.95 10.67 -4.03
N GLY A 209 -6.61 10.85 -5.30
CA GLY A 209 -5.56 11.79 -5.68
C GLY A 209 -4.22 11.46 -5.01
N LYS A 210 -3.43 12.50 -4.72
CA LYS A 210 -2.09 12.34 -4.09
C LYS A 210 -2.14 12.15 -2.58
N ASN A 211 -3.28 12.46 -1.93
CA ASN A 211 -3.39 12.40 -0.46
C ASN A 211 -4.76 11.85 -0.05
N ARG A 212 -4.82 10.56 0.23
CA ARG A 212 -6.06 9.86 0.59
C ARG A 212 -6.58 10.33 1.96
N LEU A 213 -7.87 10.69 2.02
CA LEU A 213 -8.55 10.94 3.28
C LEU A 213 -8.70 9.63 4.08
N ALA A 214 -8.50 9.72 5.39
CA ALA A 214 -8.56 8.58 6.30
C ALA A 214 -9.87 7.77 6.11
N SER A 215 -9.78 6.44 6.18
CA SER A 215 -10.87 5.46 6.06
C SER A 215 -11.55 5.34 4.69
N ASN A 216 -11.34 6.25 3.74
CA ASN A 216 -12.02 6.22 2.43
C ASN A 216 -11.62 5.03 1.55
N SER A 217 -10.51 4.36 1.81
CA SER A 217 -10.09 3.19 1.04
C SER A 217 -11.07 2.01 1.12
N LEU A 218 -11.73 1.82 2.28
CA LEU A 218 -12.72 0.75 2.43
C LEU A 218 -13.97 1.05 1.58
N LEU A 219 -14.43 2.30 1.60
CA LEU A 219 -15.59 2.72 0.80
C LEU A 219 -15.29 2.61 -0.69
N GLU A 220 -14.13 3.09 -1.13
CA GLU A 220 -13.65 2.97 -2.50
C GLU A 220 -13.64 1.52 -2.96
N SER A 221 -13.00 0.63 -2.20
CA SER A 221 -12.90 -0.80 -2.54
C SER A 221 -14.27 -1.45 -2.71
N LEU A 222 -15.23 -1.18 -1.82
CA LEU A 222 -16.59 -1.73 -1.88
C LEU A 222 -17.38 -1.21 -3.08
N VAL A 223 -17.33 0.11 -3.33
CA VAL A 223 -18.06 0.74 -4.44
C VAL A 223 -17.56 0.25 -5.78
N PHE A 224 -16.25 0.27 -5.98
CA PHE A 224 -15.66 -0.09 -7.27
C PHE A 224 -15.70 -1.61 -7.53
N ALA A 225 -15.58 -2.45 -6.51
CA ALA A 225 -15.83 -3.89 -6.65
C ALA A 225 -17.28 -4.19 -7.07
N LYS A 226 -18.27 -3.48 -6.50
CA LYS A 226 -19.67 -3.60 -6.89
C LYS A 226 -19.89 -3.14 -8.33
N ARG A 227 -19.28 -2.04 -8.76
CA ARG A 227 -19.33 -1.55 -10.15
C ARG A 227 -18.74 -2.55 -11.14
N ALA A 228 -17.56 -3.13 -10.81
CA ALA A 228 -16.95 -4.19 -11.59
C ALA A 228 -17.87 -5.41 -11.76
N ALA A 229 -18.44 -5.90 -10.67
CA ALA A 229 -19.35 -7.03 -10.69
C ALA A 229 -20.61 -6.75 -11.53
N SER A 230 -21.18 -5.56 -11.41
CA SER A 230 -22.35 -5.14 -12.20
C SER A 230 -22.04 -5.09 -13.69
N ASP A 231 -20.90 -4.52 -14.05
CA ASP A 231 -20.49 -4.43 -15.45
C ASP A 231 -20.19 -5.81 -16.07
N ILE A 232 -19.51 -6.68 -15.32
CA ILE A 232 -19.26 -8.07 -15.75
C ILE A 232 -20.59 -8.79 -16.00
N ASN A 233 -21.56 -8.66 -15.11
CA ASN A 233 -22.86 -9.31 -15.25
C ASN A 233 -23.65 -8.80 -16.48
N LEU A 234 -23.66 -7.48 -16.69
CA LEU A 234 -24.36 -6.87 -17.82
C LEU A 234 -23.74 -7.22 -19.18
N ASN A 235 -22.42 -7.33 -19.23
CA ASN A 235 -21.66 -7.55 -20.44
C ASN A 235 -21.10 -8.98 -20.57
N TYR A 236 -21.65 -9.92 -19.79
CA TYR A 236 -21.12 -11.27 -19.73
C TYR A 236 -21.12 -11.95 -21.10
N SER A 237 -19.96 -12.48 -21.48
CA SER A 237 -19.79 -13.34 -22.63
C SER A 237 -18.71 -14.39 -22.35
N SER A 238 -18.97 -15.62 -22.75
CA SER A 238 -18.00 -16.70 -22.58
C SER A 238 -16.89 -16.67 -23.64
N ILE A 239 -15.69 -17.13 -23.25
CA ILE A 239 -14.62 -17.41 -24.21
C ILE A 239 -14.86 -18.79 -24.81
N LYS A 240 -15.03 -18.85 -26.13
CA LYS A 240 -15.30 -20.11 -26.82
C LYS A 240 -14.08 -21.03 -26.90
N ASN A 241 -12.90 -20.46 -27.06
CA ASN A 241 -11.63 -21.18 -27.21
C ASN A 241 -10.63 -20.70 -26.13
N PRO A 242 -10.62 -21.30 -24.93
CA PRO A 242 -9.67 -20.94 -23.90
C PRO A 242 -8.24 -21.27 -24.34
N ILE A 243 -7.31 -20.41 -23.99
CA ILE A 243 -5.89 -20.64 -24.23
C ILE A 243 -5.36 -21.51 -23.11
N ILE A 244 -4.66 -22.58 -23.47
CA ILE A 244 -3.91 -23.41 -22.52
C ILE A 244 -2.43 -23.14 -22.78
N PRO A 245 -1.78 -22.24 -22.02
CA PRO A 245 -0.36 -21.97 -22.23
C PRO A 245 0.48 -23.13 -21.75
N GLU A 246 1.57 -23.39 -22.44
CA GLU A 246 2.65 -24.20 -21.88
C GLU A 246 3.32 -23.43 -20.75
N VAL A 247 3.21 -23.92 -19.52
CA VAL A 247 3.86 -23.33 -18.36
C VAL A 247 5.28 -23.87 -18.26
N LYS A 248 6.26 -22.98 -18.44
CA LYS A 248 7.70 -23.29 -18.27
C LYS A 248 8.14 -22.81 -16.89
N PRO A 249 8.34 -23.69 -15.89
CA PRO A 249 8.70 -23.31 -14.52
C PRO A 249 9.93 -22.41 -14.44
N ASP A 250 10.95 -22.66 -15.25
CA ASP A 250 12.20 -21.91 -15.27
C ASP A 250 11.98 -20.41 -15.59
N LYS A 251 10.92 -20.09 -16.37
CA LYS A 251 10.55 -18.70 -16.68
C LYS A 251 10.17 -17.92 -15.42
N TYR A 252 9.78 -18.60 -14.37
CA TYR A 252 9.26 -17.98 -13.15
C TYR A 252 10.15 -18.23 -11.92
N ALA A 253 11.35 -18.79 -12.12
CA ALA A 253 12.25 -19.17 -11.00
C ALA A 253 12.54 -17.99 -10.07
N ASN A 254 12.73 -16.80 -10.61
CA ASN A 254 13.08 -15.57 -9.86
C ASN A 254 11.99 -14.48 -9.90
N TYR A 255 10.73 -14.85 -10.26
CA TYR A 255 9.69 -13.84 -10.53
C TYR A 255 9.46 -12.85 -9.39
N LYS A 256 9.62 -13.28 -8.13
CA LYS A 256 9.39 -12.39 -6.98
C LYS A 256 10.38 -11.24 -6.94
N GLU A 257 11.67 -11.53 -7.14
CA GLU A 257 12.70 -10.50 -7.16
C GLU A 257 12.61 -9.64 -8.41
N GLU A 258 12.38 -10.24 -9.58
CA GLU A 258 12.18 -9.52 -10.84
C GLU A 258 10.98 -8.55 -10.75
N TYR A 259 9.87 -8.97 -10.16
CA TYR A 259 8.67 -8.14 -10.00
C TYR A 259 8.90 -7.01 -9.00
N LYS A 260 9.56 -7.30 -7.88
CA LYS A 260 9.96 -6.28 -6.92
C LYS A 260 10.82 -5.20 -7.58
N GLN A 261 11.86 -5.61 -8.31
CA GLN A 261 12.76 -4.67 -9.01
C GLN A 261 12.01 -3.87 -10.09
N LEU A 262 11.11 -4.50 -10.82
CA LEU A 262 10.31 -3.83 -11.85
C LEU A 262 9.42 -2.73 -11.25
N VAL A 263 8.77 -3.00 -10.12
CA VAL A 263 7.92 -2.01 -9.43
C VAL A 263 8.78 -0.87 -8.87
N LEU A 264 9.84 -1.19 -8.11
CA LEU A 264 10.71 -0.18 -7.48
C LEU A 264 11.36 0.73 -8.52
N SER A 265 11.95 0.17 -9.58
CA SER A 265 12.57 0.97 -10.65
C SER A 265 11.57 1.85 -11.41
N SER A 266 10.30 1.42 -11.50
CA SER A 266 9.24 2.22 -12.12
C SER A 266 8.82 3.40 -11.24
N ILE A 267 8.79 3.22 -9.91
CA ILE A 267 8.54 4.29 -8.94
C ILE A 267 9.68 5.33 -8.99
N GLU A 268 10.93 4.88 -8.96
CA GLU A 268 12.11 5.74 -8.99
C GLU A 268 12.17 6.56 -10.28
N ARG A 269 11.92 5.94 -11.43
CA ARG A 269 11.88 6.60 -12.74
C ARG A 269 10.82 7.70 -12.80
N LYS A 270 9.64 7.45 -12.22
CA LYS A 270 8.58 8.45 -12.17
C LYS A 270 8.96 9.65 -11.32
N LYS A 271 9.53 9.42 -10.12
CA LYS A 271 10.02 10.48 -9.22
C LYS A 271 11.11 11.33 -9.87
N SER A 272 12.08 10.72 -10.53
CA SER A 272 13.16 11.42 -11.21
C SER A 272 12.65 12.29 -12.36
N ASN A 273 11.67 11.83 -13.13
CA ASN A 273 11.06 12.60 -14.21
C ASN A 273 10.28 13.82 -13.66
N GLU A 274 9.57 13.70 -12.55
CA GLU A 274 8.86 14.82 -11.92
C GLU A 274 9.83 15.87 -11.35
N GLN A 275 10.95 15.46 -10.78
CA GLN A 275 12.00 16.37 -10.32
C GLN A 275 12.56 17.18 -11.50
N TYR A 276 12.92 16.53 -12.60
CA TYR A 276 13.45 17.20 -13.79
C TYR A 276 12.49 18.23 -14.40
N ILE A 277 11.17 17.94 -14.40
CA ILE A 277 10.14 18.87 -14.90
C ILE A 277 9.96 20.08 -13.97
N ASN A 278 10.11 19.90 -12.66
CA ASN A 278 9.94 20.98 -11.68
C ASN A 278 11.18 21.89 -11.55
N GLU A 279 12.33 21.46 -12.02
CA GLU A 279 13.59 22.23 -12.01
C GLU A 279 13.85 23.01 -13.32
N ASN A 280 13.07 22.79 -14.38
CA ASN A 280 13.11 23.48 -15.67
C ASN A 280 11.80 24.20 -15.97
#